data_7cda0d499de84d3addfc5dba4dd47cf8
#
_entry.id   7cda0d499de84d3addfc5dba4dd47cf8
#
_cell.length_a   1.000
_cell.length_b   1.000
_cell.length_c   1.000
_cell.angle_alpha   90.00
_cell.angle_beta   90.00
_cell.angle_gamma   90.00
#
_symmetry.space_group_name_H-M   'P 1'
#
loop_
_entity.id
_entity.type
_entity.pdbx_description
1 polymer ?
#
loop_
_entity_poly.entity_id
_entity_poly.type
_entity_poly.pdbx_seq_one_letter_code
_entity_poly.pdbx_strand_id
1 'polypeptide(L)'
;MKILIADSVDESVVDILKADPTWTVVNLPKTKGKVEEEIRDSDALLVRSATKVTAELMDKAKSLRVIGRAGVGVDNVDLDAATRKGVLVMNTPGGNAISVAEHTMTMLLAMAHPVAQADASMKAGKWDKKKFTGSELRDKTLGLVGLGTIGTEVARLAQAHKMTVVAFDPYVSTVLATEQNIRLVRLEELLKTSDFISLHSSLTPETRHLINAKSLALTKKGVRIANCARGELVDEAALLSALESGHVGGAGLDVFEAEPPADPRLVQHPKVIATPHIAGSTEEAQKVVGTRIAEQLRDYLTTGAVKNAVNMPSISPEEFKKLGPYLQLGEKLGNFVAQLTEKPFTEVSISYDGGLADLNTHLVKNAVLKGVLGQILADQINLINAGNFAKARGIEVVEVRSARRAKYTNSLGVALRIDGETVSVLGMIGLNNALRILGVNNIDIDAPLTGFLLLFRNEDVPGVIGRVGTLLGKHAINIANFALGRVQDS
;
A
#
# COMPACT_ATOMS: atom_id res chain seq x y z
N MET A 1 -6.28 -0.35 -23.96
CA MET A 1 -6.20 0.38 -22.68
C MET A 1 -5.38 1.65 -22.85
N LYS A 2 -5.72 2.72 -22.12
CA LYS A 2 -4.97 3.98 -22.17
C LYS A 2 -4.15 4.16 -20.90
N ILE A 3 -2.85 4.38 -21.05
CA ILE A 3 -1.92 4.62 -19.93
C ILE A 3 -1.39 6.04 -20.04
N LEU A 4 -1.59 6.81 -18.98
CA LEU A 4 -1.13 8.19 -18.87
C LEU A 4 0.14 8.26 -18.02
N ILE A 5 1.22 8.78 -18.59
CA ILE A 5 2.45 9.13 -17.90
C ILE A 5 2.45 10.64 -17.68
N ALA A 6 2.27 11.07 -16.42
CA ALA A 6 2.12 12.48 -16.09
C ALA A 6 3.45 13.19 -15.82
N ASP A 7 4.41 12.49 -15.25
CA ASP A 7 5.73 13.05 -14.87
C ASP A 7 6.84 12.49 -15.76
N SER A 8 7.98 13.19 -15.82
CA SER A 8 9.16 12.75 -16.59
C SER A 8 9.70 11.43 -16.06
N VAL A 9 9.88 10.46 -16.95
CA VAL A 9 10.42 9.12 -16.69
C VAL A 9 11.49 8.76 -17.71
N ASP A 10 12.30 7.75 -17.39
CA ASP A 10 13.26 7.17 -18.31
C ASP A 10 12.55 6.55 -19.55
N GLU A 11 13.17 6.60 -20.72
CA GLU A 11 12.62 6.05 -21.97
C GLU A 11 12.23 4.58 -21.85
N SER A 12 13.01 3.78 -21.11
CA SER A 12 12.72 2.35 -20.89
C SER A 12 11.35 2.10 -20.27
N VAL A 13 10.81 3.03 -19.49
CA VAL A 13 9.45 2.97 -18.93
C VAL A 13 8.41 3.00 -20.05
N VAL A 14 8.61 3.91 -21.01
CA VAL A 14 7.71 4.06 -22.17
C VAL A 14 7.77 2.82 -23.06
N ASP A 15 8.97 2.28 -23.26
CA ASP A 15 9.18 1.07 -24.07
C ASP A 15 8.50 -0.16 -23.47
N ILE A 16 8.60 -0.34 -22.13
CA ILE A 16 7.91 -1.44 -21.41
C ILE A 16 6.40 -1.35 -21.59
N LEU A 17 5.83 -0.15 -21.49
CA LEU A 17 4.38 0.05 -21.58
C LEU A 17 3.88 0.00 -23.04
N LYS A 18 4.71 0.36 -24.01
CA LYS A 18 4.39 0.26 -25.44
C LYS A 18 4.62 -1.13 -26.03
N ALA A 19 5.20 -2.05 -25.28
CA ALA A 19 5.43 -3.43 -25.75
C ALA A 19 4.13 -4.15 -26.12
N ASP A 20 2.99 -3.79 -25.52
CA ASP A 20 1.67 -4.25 -25.94
C ASP A 20 1.11 -3.26 -26.99
N PRO A 21 0.96 -3.67 -28.27
CA PRO A 21 0.48 -2.79 -29.35
C PRO A 21 -0.98 -2.37 -29.19
N THR A 22 -1.75 -3.01 -28.32
CA THR A 22 -3.15 -2.64 -28.03
C THR A 22 -3.28 -1.48 -27.05
N TRP A 23 -2.17 -1.04 -26.47
CA TRP A 23 -2.16 0.02 -25.47
C TRP A 23 -1.83 1.37 -26.08
N THR A 24 -2.59 2.37 -25.69
CA THR A 24 -2.31 3.78 -26.01
C THR A 24 -1.54 4.40 -24.85
N VAL A 25 -0.25 4.71 -25.04
CA VAL A 25 0.61 5.32 -24.01
C VAL A 25 0.78 6.80 -24.31
N VAL A 26 0.24 7.65 -23.45
CA VAL A 26 0.34 9.11 -23.51
C VAL A 26 1.42 9.58 -22.55
N ASN A 27 2.51 10.14 -23.06
CA ASN A 27 3.62 10.69 -22.28
C ASN A 27 3.50 12.23 -22.26
N LEU A 28 2.88 12.79 -21.20
CA LEU A 28 2.58 14.23 -21.10
C LEU A 28 3.81 15.13 -21.18
N PRO A 29 4.94 14.83 -20.50
CA PRO A 29 6.15 15.63 -20.64
C PRO A 29 6.62 15.85 -22.07
N LYS A 30 6.29 14.92 -22.99
CA LYS A 30 6.60 15.04 -24.42
C LYS A 30 5.50 15.70 -25.23
N THR A 31 4.22 15.54 -24.84
CA THR A 31 3.06 16.03 -25.61
C THR A 31 2.57 17.40 -25.18
N LYS A 32 3.03 17.90 -24.02
CA LYS A 32 2.60 19.18 -23.41
C LYS A 32 1.08 19.25 -23.14
N GLY A 33 0.42 18.08 -22.99
CA GLY A 33 -0.99 17.98 -22.62
C GLY A 33 -1.21 18.32 -21.14
N LYS A 34 -2.49 18.36 -20.74
CA LYS A 34 -2.88 18.56 -19.32
C LYS A 34 -3.35 17.26 -18.71
N VAL A 35 -2.90 16.98 -17.49
CA VAL A 35 -3.28 15.75 -16.76
C VAL A 35 -4.80 15.66 -16.61
N GLU A 36 -5.47 16.78 -16.33
CA GLU A 36 -6.92 16.86 -16.11
C GLU A 36 -7.76 16.54 -17.35
N GLU A 37 -7.17 16.66 -18.53
CA GLU A 37 -7.83 16.35 -19.81
C GLU A 37 -7.61 14.88 -20.17
N GLU A 38 -6.37 14.41 -20.08
CA GLU A 38 -5.96 13.08 -20.52
C GLU A 38 -6.36 11.95 -19.58
N ILE A 39 -6.58 12.27 -18.27
CA ILE A 39 -6.95 11.27 -17.27
C ILE A 39 -8.38 10.74 -17.44
N ARG A 40 -9.26 11.48 -18.14
CA ARG A 40 -10.70 11.20 -18.19
C ARG A 40 -11.05 9.80 -18.70
N ASP A 41 -10.29 9.28 -19.63
CA ASP A 41 -10.47 7.99 -20.30
C ASP A 41 -9.26 7.06 -20.11
N SER A 42 -8.39 7.38 -19.13
CA SER A 42 -7.20 6.58 -18.84
C SER A 42 -7.52 5.43 -17.89
N ASP A 43 -7.02 4.23 -18.21
CA ASP A 43 -7.10 3.03 -17.37
C ASP A 43 -6.03 3.02 -16.28
N ALA A 44 -4.86 3.62 -16.54
CA ALA A 44 -3.74 3.71 -15.63
C ALA A 44 -3.08 5.08 -15.66
N LEU A 45 -2.59 5.51 -14.50
CA LEU A 45 -1.83 6.74 -14.31
C LEU A 45 -0.46 6.40 -13.71
N LEU A 46 0.62 6.84 -14.37
CA LEU A 46 1.97 6.76 -13.85
C LEU A 46 2.44 8.15 -13.47
N VAL A 47 2.84 8.31 -12.19
CA VAL A 47 3.34 9.58 -11.62
C VAL A 47 4.67 9.38 -10.90
N ARG A 48 5.37 10.48 -10.66
CA ARG A 48 6.45 10.61 -9.70
C ARG A 48 6.02 11.55 -8.57
N SER A 49 6.84 12.53 -8.21
CA SER A 49 6.56 13.47 -7.12
C SER A 49 5.93 14.79 -7.57
N ALA A 50 6.03 15.16 -8.86
CA ALA A 50 5.59 16.47 -9.34
C ALA A 50 4.07 16.56 -9.47
N THR A 51 3.41 15.49 -9.95
CA THR A 51 1.95 15.45 -10.08
C THR A 51 1.29 15.07 -8.75
N LYS A 52 0.42 15.94 -8.24
CA LYS A 52 -0.44 15.66 -7.08
C LYS A 52 -1.72 14.97 -7.56
N VAL A 53 -1.93 13.74 -7.11
CA VAL A 53 -3.13 12.95 -7.45
C VAL A 53 -4.16 13.11 -6.34
N THR A 54 -4.93 14.19 -6.45
CA THR A 54 -5.98 14.56 -5.47
C THR A 54 -7.30 13.86 -5.77
N ALA A 55 -8.25 13.95 -4.82
CA ALA A 55 -9.61 13.47 -5.02
C ALA A 55 -10.26 14.12 -6.26
N GLU A 56 -10.08 15.45 -6.45
CA GLU A 56 -10.65 16.20 -7.58
C GLU A 56 -10.07 15.75 -8.93
N LEU A 57 -8.78 15.38 -8.98
CA LEU A 57 -8.19 14.83 -10.19
C LEU A 57 -8.79 13.45 -10.49
N MET A 58 -8.90 12.60 -9.48
CA MET A 58 -9.50 11.27 -9.62
C MET A 58 -11.00 11.31 -9.93
N ASP A 59 -11.73 12.38 -9.54
CA ASP A 59 -13.14 12.58 -9.90
C ASP A 59 -13.34 12.77 -11.40
N LYS A 60 -12.34 13.28 -12.09
CA LYS A 60 -12.36 13.45 -13.56
C LYS A 60 -12.12 12.15 -14.31
N ALA A 61 -11.52 11.16 -13.66
CA ALA A 61 -11.15 9.87 -14.26
C ALA A 61 -12.32 8.88 -14.22
N LYS A 62 -12.85 8.51 -15.39
CA LYS A 62 -14.01 7.59 -15.47
C LYS A 62 -13.60 6.12 -15.48
N SER A 63 -12.40 5.81 -15.97
CA SER A 63 -11.94 4.46 -16.24
C SER A 63 -10.70 4.06 -15.43
N LEU A 64 -10.20 4.93 -14.54
CA LEU A 64 -8.96 4.74 -13.84
C LEU A 64 -9.04 3.53 -12.89
N ARG A 65 -8.18 2.57 -13.10
CA ARG A 65 -8.09 1.32 -12.33
C ARG A 65 -6.88 1.29 -11.41
N VAL A 66 -5.78 1.94 -11.83
CA VAL A 66 -4.50 1.84 -11.13
C VAL A 66 -3.68 3.12 -11.27
N ILE A 67 -3.02 3.49 -10.17
CA ILE A 67 -2.01 4.54 -10.11
C ILE A 67 -0.69 3.87 -9.76
N GLY A 68 0.32 4.04 -10.61
CA GLY A 68 1.69 3.64 -10.34
C GLY A 68 2.53 4.84 -9.96
N ARG A 69 3.07 4.85 -8.74
CA ARG A 69 4.01 5.89 -8.30
C ARG A 69 5.44 5.39 -8.44
N ALA A 70 6.22 5.96 -9.37
CA ALA A 70 7.64 5.66 -9.55
C ALA A 70 8.46 6.26 -8.39
N GLY A 71 8.60 5.49 -7.31
CA GLY A 71 9.32 5.84 -6.09
C GLY A 71 8.72 5.19 -4.84
N VAL A 72 9.29 5.47 -3.67
CA VAL A 72 8.95 4.80 -2.41
C VAL A 72 7.75 5.47 -1.70
N GLY A 73 7.82 6.77 -1.48
CA GLY A 73 6.73 7.52 -0.85
C GLY A 73 5.52 7.67 -1.78
N VAL A 74 4.34 7.88 -1.21
CA VAL A 74 3.08 8.11 -1.94
C VAL A 74 2.36 9.36 -1.45
N ASP A 75 3.07 10.27 -0.84
CA ASP A 75 2.54 11.47 -0.16
C ASP A 75 1.80 12.41 -1.14
N ASN A 76 2.10 12.30 -2.43
CA ASN A 76 1.43 13.05 -3.48
C ASN A 76 0.17 12.37 -4.03
N VAL A 77 -0.27 11.24 -3.45
CA VAL A 77 -1.49 10.51 -3.86
C VAL A 77 -2.46 10.45 -2.68
N ASP A 78 -3.68 10.92 -2.87
CA ASP A 78 -4.76 10.76 -1.90
C ASP A 78 -5.21 9.28 -1.86
N LEU A 79 -4.61 8.53 -0.91
CA LEU A 79 -4.87 7.09 -0.76
C LEU A 79 -6.31 6.77 -0.35
N ASP A 80 -6.92 7.64 0.46
CA ASP A 80 -8.30 7.44 0.90
C ASP A 80 -9.27 7.65 -0.25
N ALA A 81 -9.06 8.68 -1.06
CA ALA A 81 -9.85 8.90 -2.26
C ALA A 81 -9.66 7.77 -3.28
N ALA A 82 -8.41 7.34 -3.53
CA ALA A 82 -8.11 6.21 -4.42
C ALA A 82 -8.84 4.95 -3.95
N THR A 83 -8.78 4.65 -2.65
CA THR A 83 -9.44 3.47 -2.07
C THR A 83 -10.96 3.56 -2.18
N ARG A 84 -11.57 4.72 -1.84
CA ARG A 84 -13.03 4.91 -2.01
C ARG A 84 -13.48 4.70 -3.45
N LYS A 85 -12.67 5.13 -4.42
CA LYS A 85 -12.95 4.98 -5.86
C LYS A 85 -12.60 3.59 -6.40
N GLY A 86 -12.01 2.73 -5.58
CA GLY A 86 -11.54 1.43 -6.01
C GLY A 86 -10.35 1.46 -6.94
N VAL A 87 -9.54 2.51 -6.89
CA VAL A 87 -8.31 2.66 -7.67
C VAL A 87 -7.14 2.07 -6.90
N LEU A 88 -6.43 1.12 -7.49
CA LEU A 88 -5.24 0.51 -6.92
C LEU A 88 -4.08 1.51 -6.93
N VAL A 89 -3.34 1.63 -5.83
CA VAL A 89 -2.10 2.43 -5.77
C VAL A 89 -0.92 1.51 -5.53
N MET A 90 0.06 1.56 -6.42
CA MET A 90 1.31 0.80 -6.33
C MET A 90 2.52 1.72 -6.30
N ASN A 91 3.56 1.32 -5.57
CA ASN A 91 4.84 2.02 -5.50
C ASN A 91 6.03 1.08 -5.74
N THR A 92 7.27 1.58 -5.53
CA THR A 92 8.50 0.80 -5.76
C THR A 92 9.40 0.81 -4.51
N PRO A 93 9.05 0.05 -3.46
CA PRO A 93 9.83 0.01 -2.22
C PRO A 93 11.29 -0.40 -2.50
N GLY A 94 12.23 0.30 -1.83
CA GLY A 94 13.66 0.02 -1.93
C GLY A 94 14.32 0.39 -3.28
N GLY A 95 13.56 0.91 -4.25
CA GLY A 95 14.12 1.20 -5.58
C GLY A 95 15.14 2.34 -5.63
N ASN A 96 15.14 3.21 -4.62
CA ASN A 96 16.09 4.33 -4.48
C ASN A 96 16.97 4.22 -3.22
N ALA A 97 17.01 3.06 -2.56
CA ALA A 97 17.63 2.93 -1.24
C ALA A 97 19.12 3.30 -1.24
N ILE A 98 19.87 2.86 -2.26
CA ILE A 98 21.29 3.15 -2.39
C ILE A 98 21.49 4.66 -2.55
N SER A 99 20.75 5.29 -3.45
CA SER A 99 20.84 6.73 -3.70
C SER A 99 20.58 7.56 -2.44
N VAL A 100 19.51 7.23 -1.69
CA VAL A 100 19.18 7.94 -0.45
C VAL A 100 20.24 7.68 0.62
N ALA A 101 20.80 6.49 0.70
CA ALA A 101 21.86 6.17 1.66
C ALA A 101 23.16 6.94 1.35
N GLU A 102 23.57 7.02 0.09
CA GLU A 102 24.72 7.80 -0.36
C GLU A 102 24.52 9.31 -0.10
N HIS A 103 23.33 9.82 -0.40
CA HIS A 103 23.00 11.22 -0.10
C HIS A 103 23.01 11.51 1.39
N THR A 104 22.48 10.61 2.22
CA THR A 104 22.55 10.71 3.68
C THR A 104 24.00 10.75 4.17
N MET A 105 24.86 9.87 3.66
CA MET A 105 26.29 9.89 4.01
C MET A 105 26.97 11.17 3.53
N THR A 106 26.59 11.69 2.36
CA THR A 106 27.06 12.97 1.86
C THR A 106 26.70 14.10 2.83
N MET A 107 25.46 14.12 3.34
CA MET A 107 25.05 15.11 4.37
C MET A 107 25.85 14.96 5.66
N LEU A 108 26.06 13.73 6.15
CA LEU A 108 26.88 13.47 7.35
C LEU A 108 28.33 13.94 7.16
N LEU A 109 28.93 13.62 6.02
CA LEU A 109 30.29 14.05 5.68
C LEU A 109 30.39 15.58 5.51
N ALA A 110 29.41 16.20 4.85
CA ALA A 110 29.38 17.63 4.64
C ALA A 110 29.17 18.43 5.96
N MET A 111 28.44 17.85 6.92
CA MET A 111 28.36 18.41 8.29
C MET A 111 29.66 18.20 9.08
N ALA A 112 30.36 17.09 8.87
CA ALA A 112 31.63 16.79 9.51
C ALA A 112 32.76 17.64 8.93
N HIS A 113 32.81 17.82 7.62
CA HIS A 113 33.74 18.64 6.87
C HIS A 113 32.94 19.73 6.14
N PRO A 114 33.00 21.00 6.55
CA PRO A 114 32.15 22.08 6.02
C PRO A 114 32.50 22.46 4.57
N VAL A 115 32.39 21.47 3.66
CA VAL A 115 32.79 21.59 2.25
C VAL A 115 31.95 22.62 1.50
N ALA A 116 30.64 22.60 1.73
CA ALA A 116 29.73 23.55 1.06
C ALA A 116 30.02 24.99 1.41
N GLN A 117 30.26 25.26 2.70
CA GLN A 117 30.61 26.60 3.19
C GLN A 117 32.00 27.03 2.72
N ALA A 118 32.96 26.10 2.69
CA ALA A 118 34.31 26.37 2.22
C ALA A 118 34.31 26.67 0.72
N ASP A 119 33.60 25.93 -0.10
CA ASP A 119 33.44 26.17 -1.54
C ASP A 119 32.81 27.55 -1.80
N ALA A 120 31.72 27.87 -1.08
CA ALA A 120 31.05 29.16 -1.20
C ALA A 120 32.03 30.33 -0.82
N SER A 121 32.87 30.15 0.21
CA SER A 121 33.86 31.13 0.62
C SER A 121 34.92 31.35 -0.48
N MET A 122 35.41 30.24 -1.07
CA MET A 122 36.38 30.31 -2.18
C MET A 122 35.80 31.01 -3.40
N LYS A 123 34.55 30.67 -3.78
CA LYS A 123 33.86 31.35 -4.90
C LYS A 123 33.59 32.81 -4.65
N ALA A 124 33.49 33.23 -3.37
CA ALA A 124 33.44 34.65 -2.94
C ALA A 124 34.84 35.32 -2.84
N GLY A 125 35.90 34.68 -3.31
CA GLY A 125 37.26 35.21 -3.30
C GLY A 125 37.93 35.26 -1.93
N LYS A 126 37.44 34.48 -0.93
CA LYS A 126 37.97 34.48 0.44
C LYS A 126 38.81 33.24 0.72
N TRP A 127 39.90 33.40 1.48
CA TRP A 127 40.81 32.35 1.91
C TRP A 127 40.75 32.14 3.42
N ASP A 128 39.64 31.65 3.94
CA ASP A 128 39.31 31.59 5.38
C ASP A 128 39.64 30.23 6.01
N LYS A 129 40.80 29.63 5.75
CA LYS A 129 41.21 28.29 6.15
C LYS A 129 40.86 27.90 7.60
N LYS A 130 41.02 28.80 8.55
CA LYS A 130 40.78 28.52 9.98
C LYS A 130 39.32 28.38 10.35
N LYS A 131 38.38 28.89 9.53
CA LYS A 131 36.94 28.83 9.79
C LYS A 131 36.36 27.47 9.46
N PHE A 132 37.04 26.66 8.66
CA PHE A 132 36.51 25.41 8.11
C PHE A 132 37.20 24.18 8.70
N THR A 133 37.62 24.24 9.98
CA THR A 133 38.11 23.06 10.70
C THR A 133 36.97 22.09 10.94
N GLY A 134 37.06 20.87 10.40
CA GLY A 134 36.08 19.81 10.52
C GLY A 134 36.36 18.83 11.66
N SER A 135 35.63 17.75 11.67
CA SER A 135 35.79 16.58 12.54
C SER A 135 35.73 15.30 11.72
N GLU A 136 36.42 14.26 12.17
CA GLU A 136 36.33 12.94 11.53
C GLU A 136 35.06 12.22 11.97
N LEU A 137 34.51 11.32 11.11
CA LEU A 137 33.45 10.40 11.45
C LEU A 137 33.96 9.18 12.25
N ARG A 138 35.22 8.82 12.10
CA ARG A 138 35.88 7.73 12.82
C ARG A 138 35.68 7.87 14.33
N ASP A 139 35.34 6.75 14.99
CA ASP A 139 35.09 6.64 16.43
C ASP A 139 33.92 7.48 16.94
N LYS A 140 33.09 8.03 16.03
CA LYS A 140 31.81 8.68 16.38
C LYS A 140 30.66 7.68 16.37
N THR A 141 29.66 7.97 17.17
CA THR A 141 28.43 7.16 17.22
C THR A 141 27.38 7.75 16.29
N LEU A 142 26.89 6.93 15.34
CA LEU A 142 25.73 7.24 14.52
C LEU A 142 24.50 6.53 15.12
N GLY A 143 23.48 7.31 15.48
CA GLY A 143 22.16 6.82 15.87
C GLY A 143 21.22 6.81 14.67
N LEU A 144 20.70 5.65 14.31
CA LEU A 144 19.72 5.48 13.24
C LEU A 144 18.31 5.34 13.82
N VAL A 145 17.42 6.22 13.45
CA VAL A 145 15.99 6.09 13.77
C VAL A 145 15.29 5.46 12.57
N GLY A 146 15.00 4.17 12.66
CA GLY A 146 14.55 3.32 11.58
C GLY A 146 15.70 2.51 10.96
N LEU A 147 15.56 1.19 10.95
CA LEU A 147 16.51 0.22 10.40
C LEU A 147 15.87 -0.60 9.26
N GLY A 148 15.09 0.06 8.40
CA GLY A 148 14.59 -0.50 7.16
C GLY A 148 15.67 -0.58 6.08
N THR A 149 15.28 -0.73 4.82
CA THR A 149 16.20 -0.89 3.68
C THR A 149 17.23 0.24 3.59
N ILE A 150 16.79 1.51 3.75
CA ILE A 150 17.69 2.68 3.68
C ILE A 150 18.59 2.74 4.92
N GLY A 151 18.00 2.62 6.13
CA GLY A 151 18.76 2.67 7.38
C GLY A 151 19.86 1.61 7.47
N THR A 152 19.58 0.40 6.98
CA THR A 152 20.54 -0.69 6.88
C THR A 152 21.70 -0.33 5.94
N GLU A 153 21.41 0.25 4.79
CA GLU A 153 22.46 0.66 3.84
C GLU A 153 23.32 1.82 4.39
N VAL A 154 22.69 2.79 5.06
CA VAL A 154 23.41 3.86 5.77
C VAL A 154 24.29 3.30 6.87
N ALA A 155 23.82 2.30 7.64
CA ALA A 155 24.63 1.64 8.66
C ALA A 155 25.88 1.00 8.07
N ARG A 156 25.74 0.27 6.96
CA ARG A 156 26.86 -0.35 6.25
C ARG A 156 27.89 0.67 5.80
N LEU A 157 27.47 1.78 5.21
CA LEU A 157 28.35 2.86 4.77
C LEU A 157 29.03 3.57 5.95
N ALA A 158 28.29 3.82 7.05
CA ALA A 158 28.84 4.44 8.25
C ALA A 158 29.89 3.56 8.94
N GLN A 159 29.66 2.24 8.98
CA GLN A 159 30.63 1.28 9.49
C GLN A 159 31.93 1.27 8.65
N ALA A 160 31.82 1.43 7.32
CA ALA A 160 32.98 1.57 6.45
C ALA A 160 33.79 2.86 6.77
N HIS A 161 33.13 3.91 7.27
CA HIS A 161 33.77 5.11 7.84
C HIS A 161 34.20 4.96 9.29
N LYS A 162 34.22 3.72 9.83
CA LYS A 162 34.65 3.39 11.20
C LYS A 162 33.80 4.07 12.30
N MET A 163 32.52 4.32 12.02
CA MET A 163 31.57 4.77 13.02
C MET A 163 31.03 3.59 13.82
N THR A 164 30.69 3.82 15.08
CA THR A 164 29.85 2.92 15.86
C THR A 164 28.39 3.20 15.52
N VAL A 165 27.62 2.16 15.13
CA VAL A 165 26.22 2.32 14.76
C VAL A 165 25.31 1.75 15.84
N VAL A 166 24.38 2.57 16.33
CA VAL A 166 23.24 2.16 17.18
C VAL A 166 21.94 2.48 16.45
N ALA A 167 20.91 1.68 16.65
CA ALA A 167 19.63 1.92 15.98
C ALA A 167 18.44 1.78 16.94
N PHE A 168 17.40 2.52 16.66
CA PHE A 168 16.08 2.36 17.22
C PHE A 168 15.11 1.98 16.12
N ASP A 169 14.56 0.78 16.21
CA ASP A 169 13.49 0.29 15.33
C ASP A 169 12.64 -0.73 16.11
N PRO A 170 11.34 -0.48 16.34
CA PRO A 170 10.48 -1.38 17.10
C PRO A 170 10.07 -2.65 16.31
N TYR A 171 10.37 -2.73 15.02
CA TYR A 171 9.92 -3.81 14.13
C TYR A 171 11.04 -4.74 13.67
N VAL A 172 12.30 -4.40 13.94
CA VAL A 172 13.46 -5.21 13.55
C VAL A 172 13.88 -6.12 14.70
N SER A 173 14.18 -7.39 14.37
CA SER A 173 14.65 -8.34 15.38
C SER A 173 16.11 -8.03 15.79
N THR A 174 16.40 -8.27 17.09
CA THR A 174 17.75 -8.10 17.64
C THR A 174 18.77 -8.98 16.92
N VAL A 175 18.37 -10.18 16.47
CA VAL A 175 19.24 -11.12 15.75
C VAL A 175 19.72 -10.51 14.44
N LEU A 176 18.80 -10.03 13.60
CA LEU A 176 19.15 -9.40 12.31
C LEU A 176 20.05 -8.16 12.47
N ALA A 177 19.78 -7.34 13.48
CA ALA A 177 20.63 -6.18 13.76
C ALA A 177 22.05 -6.58 14.20
N THR A 178 22.16 -7.60 15.07
CA THR A 178 23.44 -8.10 15.58
C THR A 178 24.28 -8.72 14.47
N GLU A 179 23.69 -9.44 13.53
CA GLU A 179 24.36 -9.99 12.34
C GLU A 179 25.00 -8.91 11.47
N GLN A 180 24.46 -7.70 11.52
CA GLN A 180 24.98 -6.52 10.82
C GLN A 180 25.89 -5.64 11.69
N ASN A 181 26.29 -6.12 12.89
CA ASN A 181 27.05 -5.34 13.88
C ASN A 181 26.36 -4.02 14.30
N ILE A 182 25.03 -4.05 14.39
CA ILE A 182 24.23 -2.90 14.83
C ILE A 182 23.60 -3.25 16.17
N ARG A 183 23.78 -2.37 17.16
CA ARG A 183 23.16 -2.53 18.47
C ARG A 183 21.81 -1.81 18.50
N LEU A 184 20.71 -2.57 18.68
CA LEU A 184 19.38 -1.98 18.92
C LEU A 184 19.31 -1.42 20.34
N VAL A 185 18.82 -0.20 20.46
CA VAL A 185 18.68 0.53 21.72
C VAL A 185 17.31 1.23 21.80
N ARG A 186 16.90 1.67 22.97
CA ARG A 186 15.73 2.54 23.12
C ARG A 186 16.03 3.92 22.56
N LEU A 187 15.01 4.62 22.08
CA LEU A 187 15.16 5.96 21.48
C LEU A 187 15.89 6.92 22.40
N GLU A 188 15.56 6.93 23.70
CA GLU A 188 16.23 7.79 24.68
C GLU A 188 17.74 7.52 24.80
N GLU A 189 18.15 6.25 24.77
CA GLU A 189 19.56 5.86 24.79
C GLU A 189 20.27 6.30 23.49
N LEU A 190 19.62 6.12 22.33
CA LEU A 190 20.12 6.58 21.05
C LEU A 190 20.39 8.09 21.09
N LEU A 191 19.43 8.89 21.55
CA LEU A 191 19.56 10.34 21.63
C LEU A 191 20.72 10.75 22.52
N LYS A 192 20.88 10.12 23.69
CA LYS A 192 21.93 10.43 24.67
C LYS A 192 23.36 10.05 24.22
N THR A 193 23.48 9.02 23.39
CA THR A 193 24.79 8.44 23.05
C THR A 193 25.32 8.84 21.69
N SER A 194 24.47 9.33 20.79
CA SER A 194 24.84 9.63 19.40
C SER A 194 25.57 10.97 19.23
N ASP A 195 26.60 10.99 18.41
CA ASP A 195 27.26 12.19 17.91
C ASP A 195 26.60 12.71 16.62
N PHE A 196 26.04 11.75 15.84
CA PHE A 196 25.20 12.00 14.66
C PHE A 196 23.91 11.21 14.78
N ILE A 197 22.81 11.77 14.34
CA ILE A 197 21.50 11.11 14.28
C ILE A 197 21.01 11.20 12.84
N SER A 198 20.54 10.09 12.28
CA SER A 198 19.93 10.06 10.96
C SER A 198 18.56 9.39 11.00
N LEU A 199 17.59 10.03 10.33
CA LEU A 199 16.19 9.64 10.34
C LEU A 199 15.85 8.82 9.08
N HIS A 200 15.29 7.61 9.29
CA HIS A 200 14.90 6.67 8.23
C HIS A 200 13.58 5.98 8.53
N SER A 201 12.77 6.55 9.41
CA SER A 201 11.43 6.06 9.74
C SER A 201 10.38 6.62 8.78
N SER A 202 9.28 5.87 8.65
CA SER A 202 8.07 6.38 7.99
C SER A 202 7.40 7.46 8.84
N LEU A 203 6.64 8.34 8.21
CA LEU A 203 5.79 9.29 8.91
C LEU A 203 4.52 8.60 9.39
N THR A 204 4.31 8.61 10.69
CA THR A 204 3.10 8.15 11.38
C THR A 204 2.71 9.16 12.45
N PRO A 205 1.54 9.06 13.08
CA PRO A 205 1.20 9.92 14.23
C PRO A 205 2.26 9.85 15.35
N GLU A 206 2.88 8.69 15.58
CA GLU A 206 3.88 8.46 16.64
C GLU A 206 5.27 9.00 16.27
N THR A 207 5.60 9.07 14.98
CA THR A 207 6.90 9.56 14.50
C THR A 207 6.88 11.05 14.12
N ARG A 208 5.69 11.64 13.99
CA ARG A 208 5.57 13.08 13.73
C ARG A 208 6.23 13.88 14.86
N HIS A 209 7.11 14.81 14.48
CA HIS A 209 7.92 15.59 15.40
C HIS A 209 8.67 14.73 16.44
N LEU A 210 9.18 13.57 16.01
CA LEU A 210 10.02 12.72 16.86
C LEU A 210 11.26 13.49 17.34
N ILE A 211 11.84 14.33 16.47
CA ILE A 211 12.85 15.31 16.84
C ILE A 211 12.15 16.63 17.15
N ASN A 212 12.04 16.95 18.44
CA ASN A 212 11.39 18.14 18.98
C ASN A 212 12.22 18.70 20.16
N ALA A 213 11.76 19.77 20.80
CA ALA A 213 12.50 20.41 21.89
C ALA A 213 12.84 19.45 23.05
N LYS A 214 11.94 18.50 23.39
CA LYS A 214 12.17 17.53 24.46
C LYS A 214 13.22 16.48 24.07
N SER A 215 13.11 15.91 22.88
CA SER A 215 14.08 14.93 22.39
C SER A 215 15.46 15.56 22.12
N LEU A 216 15.51 16.79 21.60
CA LEU A 216 16.75 17.55 21.45
C LEU A 216 17.45 17.80 22.77
N ALA A 217 16.72 18.12 23.83
CA ALA A 217 17.31 18.33 25.16
C ALA A 217 18.00 17.07 25.74
N LEU A 218 17.66 15.88 25.25
CA LEU A 218 18.31 14.63 25.64
C LEU A 218 19.60 14.34 24.87
N THR A 219 19.84 15.03 23.77
CA THR A 219 21.00 14.75 22.90
C THR A 219 22.31 15.33 23.46
N LYS A 220 23.43 14.81 22.96
CA LYS A 220 24.73 15.41 23.25
C LYS A 220 24.78 16.86 22.72
N LYS A 221 25.41 17.76 23.45
CA LYS A 221 25.75 19.08 22.95
C LYS A 221 26.67 18.95 21.72
N GLY A 222 26.30 19.58 20.64
CA GLY A 222 27.03 19.51 19.36
C GLY A 222 26.60 18.34 18.46
N VAL A 223 25.53 17.63 18.81
CA VAL A 223 24.95 16.59 17.94
C VAL A 223 24.65 17.14 16.56
N ARG A 224 24.80 16.30 15.53
CA ARG A 224 24.43 16.63 14.15
C ARG A 224 23.30 15.72 13.68
N ILE A 225 22.32 16.30 12.98
CA ILE A 225 21.08 15.62 12.60
C ILE A 225 20.93 15.61 11.08
N ALA A 226 20.74 14.44 10.49
CA ALA A 226 20.42 14.28 9.08
C ALA A 226 18.97 13.81 8.91
N ASN A 227 18.22 14.44 8.00
CA ASN A 227 16.88 14.02 7.61
C ASN A 227 16.76 13.99 6.09
N CYS A 228 16.75 12.77 5.53
CA CYS A 228 16.46 12.45 4.13
C CYS A 228 15.24 11.53 4.03
N ALA A 229 14.35 11.55 5.05
CA ALA A 229 13.15 10.69 5.11
C ALA A 229 11.87 11.50 4.87
N ARG A 230 11.34 12.17 5.92
CA ARG A 230 10.17 13.06 5.83
C ARG A 230 10.39 14.29 6.71
N GLY A 231 10.01 15.47 6.21
CA GLY A 231 10.19 16.74 6.92
C GLY A 231 9.55 16.77 8.29
N GLU A 232 8.31 16.29 8.37
CA GLU A 232 7.49 16.28 9.57
C GLU A 232 8.00 15.36 10.70
N LEU A 233 9.08 14.61 10.50
CA LEU A 233 9.78 13.91 11.58
C LEU A 233 10.51 14.87 12.53
N VAL A 234 10.77 16.09 12.07
CA VAL A 234 11.47 17.14 12.78
C VAL A 234 10.55 18.33 13.00
N ASP A 235 10.45 18.81 14.23
CA ASP A 235 9.90 20.13 14.55
C ASP A 235 10.96 21.18 14.14
N GLU A 236 10.72 21.83 13.00
CA GLU A 236 11.66 22.80 12.40
C GLU A 236 11.94 23.98 13.32
N ALA A 237 10.93 24.45 14.06
CA ALA A 237 11.10 25.57 14.99
C ALA A 237 11.99 25.18 16.18
N ALA A 238 11.79 23.97 16.73
CA ALA A 238 12.64 23.45 17.80
C ALA A 238 14.08 23.20 17.34
N LEU A 239 14.26 22.69 16.12
CA LEU A 239 15.57 22.49 15.53
C LEU A 239 16.31 23.82 15.33
N LEU A 240 15.63 24.83 14.78
CA LEU A 240 16.20 26.17 14.59
C LEU A 240 16.67 26.78 15.92
N SER A 241 15.84 26.74 16.95
CA SER A 241 16.20 27.23 18.30
C SER A 241 17.41 26.49 18.88
N ALA A 242 17.50 25.16 18.67
CA ALA A 242 18.64 24.37 19.13
C ALA A 242 19.95 24.65 18.35
N LEU A 243 19.85 24.99 17.07
CA LEU A 243 20.97 25.46 16.24
C LEU A 243 21.49 26.85 16.69
N GLU A 244 20.54 27.78 16.94
CA GLU A 244 20.85 29.13 17.40
C GLU A 244 21.53 29.14 18.81
N SER A 245 21.01 28.28 19.73
CA SER A 245 21.63 28.11 21.06
C SER A 245 22.97 27.39 21.01
N GLY A 246 23.33 26.76 19.89
CA GLY A 246 24.54 25.97 19.73
C GLY A 246 24.48 24.61 20.42
N HIS A 247 23.30 24.15 20.86
CA HIS A 247 23.10 22.79 21.36
C HIS A 247 23.26 21.78 20.21
N VAL A 248 22.58 22.03 19.06
CA VAL A 248 22.78 21.28 17.82
C VAL A 248 23.99 21.86 17.06
N GLY A 249 24.91 20.99 16.68
CA GLY A 249 26.17 21.35 15.99
C GLY A 249 25.98 21.54 14.48
N GLY A 250 24.91 20.96 13.88
CA GLY A 250 24.60 21.09 12.46
C GLY A 250 23.39 20.25 12.07
N ALA A 251 22.76 20.58 10.97
CA ALA A 251 21.68 19.80 10.37
C ALA A 251 21.89 19.62 8.86
N GLY A 252 21.63 18.41 8.34
CA GLY A 252 21.59 18.08 6.92
C GLY A 252 20.15 17.69 6.55
N LEU A 253 19.48 18.54 5.79
CA LEU A 253 18.04 18.41 5.50
C LEU A 253 17.82 18.33 4.00
N ASP A 254 17.26 17.21 3.54
CA ASP A 254 16.79 17.04 2.15
C ASP A 254 15.28 17.22 2.03
N VAL A 255 14.58 17.19 3.17
CA VAL A 255 13.11 17.25 3.27
C VAL A 255 12.68 18.25 4.35
N PHE A 256 11.47 18.82 4.17
CA PHE A 256 10.93 19.88 5.02
C PHE A 256 9.45 19.64 5.32
N GLU A 257 8.92 20.23 6.41
CA GLU A 257 7.48 20.14 6.74
C GLU A 257 6.57 20.69 5.63
N ALA A 258 7.04 21.76 4.98
CA ALA A 258 6.43 22.29 3.75
C ALA A 258 7.49 22.34 2.66
N GLU A 259 7.18 21.86 1.49
CA GLU A 259 8.07 21.86 0.32
C GLU A 259 7.49 22.72 -0.82
N PRO A 260 8.08 23.88 -1.16
CA PRO A 260 9.31 24.48 -0.60
C PRO A 260 9.14 24.97 0.85
N PRO A 261 10.29 25.07 1.61
CA PRO A 261 10.29 25.51 3.01
C PRO A 261 9.60 26.87 3.20
N ALA A 262 8.68 26.94 4.17
CA ALA A 262 7.96 28.17 4.45
C ALA A 262 8.80 29.21 5.18
N ASP A 263 9.68 28.80 6.10
CA ASP A 263 10.58 29.67 6.85
C ASP A 263 12.03 29.56 6.31
N PRO A 264 12.55 30.61 5.64
CA PRO A 264 13.90 30.58 5.08
C PRO A 264 15.00 30.58 6.15
N ARG A 265 14.73 30.95 7.42
CA ARG A 265 15.76 31.07 8.47
C ARG A 265 16.45 29.74 8.74
N LEU A 266 15.70 28.62 8.71
CA LEU A 266 16.29 27.30 8.90
C LEU A 266 17.26 26.96 7.76
N VAL A 267 16.83 27.14 6.51
CA VAL A 267 17.63 26.84 5.30
C VAL A 267 18.86 27.77 5.21
N GLN A 268 18.71 29.03 5.61
CA GLN A 268 19.80 30.04 5.58
C GLN A 268 20.75 29.95 6.77
N HIS A 269 20.43 29.12 7.79
CA HIS A 269 21.29 29.00 8.97
C HIS A 269 22.65 28.42 8.59
N PRO A 270 23.79 29.02 9.01
CA PRO A 270 25.13 28.66 8.55
C PRO A 270 25.59 27.24 8.90
N LYS A 271 24.93 26.58 9.86
CA LYS A 271 25.18 25.19 10.25
C LYS A 271 24.21 24.21 9.59
N VAL A 272 23.37 24.66 8.66
CA VAL A 272 22.41 23.81 7.91
C VAL A 272 22.94 23.60 6.51
N ILE A 273 22.87 22.37 6.06
CA ILE A 273 23.05 21.96 4.66
C ILE A 273 21.68 21.52 4.18
N ALA A 274 21.14 22.20 3.17
CA ALA A 274 19.81 21.99 2.66
C ALA A 274 19.87 21.58 1.18
N THR A 275 19.08 20.57 0.81
CA THR A 275 18.86 20.15 -0.59
C THR A 275 17.36 20.02 -0.88
N PRO A 276 16.92 20.23 -2.14
CA PRO A 276 15.50 20.33 -2.47
C PRO A 276 14.89 18.96 -2.78
N HIS A 277 14.87 18.05 -1.80
CA HIS A 277 14.29 16.69 -1.86
C HIS A 277 14.84 15.87 -3.04
N ILE A 278 16.16 15.74 -3.11
CA ILE A 278 16.86 15.09 -4.22
C ILE A 278 17.59 13.79 -3.83
N ALA A 279 17.47 13.32 -2.60
CA ALA A 279 18.17 12.11 -2.16
C ALA A 279 17.89 10.88 -3.03
N GLY A 280 16.71 10.76 -3.61
CA GLY A 280 16.34 9.70 -4.56
C GLY A 280 16.55 10.08 -6.04
N SER A 281 17.16 11.21 -6.37
CA SER A 281 17.19 11.76 -7.72
C SER A 281 18.48 11.44 -8.47
N THR A 282 18.93 10.19 -8.47
CA THR A 282 20.00 9.70 -9.34
C THR A 282 19.45 9.04 -10.60
N GLU A 283 20.24 8.97 -11.67
CA GLU A 283 19.84 8.33 -12.94
C GLU A 283 19.51 6.87 -12.73
N GLU A 284 20.31 6.15 -11.94
CA GLU A 284 20.12 4.74 -11.63
C GLU A 284 18.83 4.51 -10.83
N ALA A 285 18.60 5.31 -9.77
CA ALA A 285 17.38 5.17 -8.97
C ALA A 285 16.13 5.49 -9.81
N GLN A 286 16.16 6.54 -10.62
CA GLN A 286 15.04 6.90 -11.50
C GLN A 286 14.72 5.80 -12.52
N LYS A 287 15.74 5.19 -13.10
CA LYS A 287 15.58 4.06 -14.00
C LYS A 287 14.99 2.84 -13.29
N VAL A 288 15.54 2.47 -12.13
CA VAL A 288 15.06 1.33 -11.34
C VAL A 288 13.60 1.50 -10.90
N VAL A 289 13.25 2.66 -10.32
CA VAL A 289 11.85 2.87 -9.87
C VAL A 289 10.89 2.98 -11.06
N GLY A 290 11.35 3.57 -12.17
CA GLY A 290 10.55 3.71 -13.38
C GLY A 290 10.26 2.35 -14.03
N THR A 291 11.29 1.54 -14.27
CA THR A 291 11.11 0.21 -14.89
C THR A 291 10.27 -0.72 -14.02
N ARG A 292 10.55 -0.76 -12.70
CA ARG A 292 9.77 -1.58 -11.77
C ARG A 292 8.28 -1.21 -11.75
N ILE A 293 7.94 0.08 -11.72
CA ILE A 293 6.53 0.47 -11.71
C ILE A 293 5.84 0.19 -13.06
N ALA A 294 6.54 0.35 -14.17
CA ALA A 294 6.02 0.01 -15.49
C ALA A 294 5.71 -1.49 -15.63
N GLU A 295 6.62 -2.35 -15.13
CA GLU A 295 6.41 -3.79 -15.08
C GLU A 295 5.24 -4.17 -14.18
N GLN A 296 5.10 -3.55 -13.00
CA GLN A 296 3.98 -3.79 -12.08
C GLN A 296 2.64 -3.36 -12.71
N LEU A 297 2.59 -2.21 -13.37
CA LEU A 297 1.40 -1.75 -14.09
C LEU A 297 1.03 -2.72 -15.21
N ARG A 298 2.02 -3.14 -16.02
CA ARG A 298 1.80 -4.14 -17.07
C ARG A 298 1.26 -5.45 -16.51
N ASP A 299 1.90 -6.01 -15.47
CA ASP A 299 1.50 -7.27 -14.86
C ASP A 299 0.06 -7.18 -14.31
N TYR A 300 -0.29 -6.08 -13.63
CA TYR A 300 -1.64 -5.86 -13.14
C TYR A 300 -2.68 -5.73 -14.26
N LEU A 301 -2.41 -4.95 -15.29
CA LEU A 301 -3.35 -4.71 -16.38
C LEU A 301 -3.58 -5.96 -17.25
N THR A 302 -2.58 -6.83 -17.37
CA THR A 302 -2.65 -8.05 -18.18
C THR A 302 -3.15 -9.27 -17.41
N THR A 303 -2.72 -9.44 -16.17
CA THR A 303 -2.94 -10.68 -15.40
C THR A 303 -3.75 -10.47 -14.11
N GLY A 304 -3.95 -9.23 -13.67
CA GLY A 304 -4.52 -8.89 -12.38
C GLY A 304 -3.56 -9.07 -11.19
N ALA A 305 -2.29 -9.42 -11.43
CA ALA A 305 -1.30 -9.61 -10.37
C ALA A 305 -0.95 -8.27 -9.69
N VAL A 306 -1.01 -8.25 -8.36
CA VAL A 306 -0.81 -7.04 -7.55
C VAL A 306 0.51 -7.15 -6.79
N LYS A 307 1.45 -6.25 -7.10
CA LYS A 307 2.75 -6.15 -6.41
C LYS A 307 2.91 -4.78 -5.77
N ASN A 308 3.41 -4.73 -4.54
CA ASN A 308 3.71 -3.48 -3.83
C ASN A 308 2.52 -2.50 -3.81
N ALA A 309 1.32 -3.03 -3.61
CA ALA A 309 0.14 -2.20 -3.41
C ALA A 309 0.22 -1.48 -2.07
N VAL A 310 -0.22 -0.23 -2.04
CA VAL A 310 -0.22 0.60 -0.83
C VAL A 310 -1.59 0.56 -0.14
N ASN A 311 -2.66 0.46 -0.91
CA ASN A 311 -4.04 0.47 -0.40
C ASN A 311 -4.75 -0.89 -0.53
N MET A 312 -4.00 -1.96 -0.78
CA MET A 312 -4.48 -3.34 -0.82
C MET A 312 -3.33 -4.30 -0.51
N PRO A 313 -3.55 -5.47 0.12
CA PRO A 313 -2.50 -6.47 0.28
C PRO A 313 -1.90 -6.91 -1.06
N SER A 314 -0.58 -7.01 -1.10
CA SER A 314 0.13 -7.54 -2.28
C SER A 314 -0.14 -9.02 -2.44
N ILE A 315 -0.24 -9.49 -3.69
CA ILE A 315 -0.52 -10.88 -4.04
C ILE A 315 0.37 -11.29 -5.18
N SER A 316 1.13 -12.35 -4.99
CA SER A 316 1.93 -12.93 -6.06
C SER A 316 1.05 -13.51 -7.18
N PRO A 317 1.57 -13.64 -8.41
CA PRO A 317 0.82 -14.27 -9.50
C PRO A 317 0.40 -15.70 -9.18
N GLU A 318 1.22 -16.46 -8.44
CA GLU A 318 0.93 -17.83 -8.00
C GLU A 318 -0.21 -17.85 -6.98
N GLU A 319 -0.21 -16.93 -6.02
CA GLU A 319 -1.31 -16.79 -5.05
C GLU A 319 -2.59 -16.31 -5.73
N PHE A 320 -2.50 -15.36 -6.66
CA PHE A 320 -3.66 -14.89 -7.41
C PHE A 320 -4.29 -16.02 -8.23
N LYS A 321 -3.48 -16.87 -8.86
CA LYS A 321 -3.96 -18.06 -9.59
C LYS A 321 -4.67 -19.06 -8.67
N LYS A 322 -4.17 -19.26 -7.44
CA LYS A 322 -4.79 -20.13 -6.43
C LYS A 322 -6.08 -19.53 -5.87
N LEU A 323 -6.08 -18.22 -5.63
CA LEU A 323 -7.23 -17.50 -5.06
C LEU A 323 -8.32 -17.20 -6.10
N GLY A 324 -7.98 -17.11 -7.38
CA GLY A 324 -8.93 -16.72 -8.45
C GLY A 324 -10.26 -17.46 -8.41
N PRO A 325 -10.29 -18.80 -8.32
CA PRO A 325 -11.54 -19.54 -8.18
C PRO A 325 -12.35 -19.19 -6.92
N TYR A 326 -11.66 -18.92 -5.79
CA TYR A 326 -12.31 -18.51 -4.54
C TYR A 326 -12.83 -17.07 -4.57
N LEU A 327 -12.19 -16.18 -5.33
CA LEU A 327 -12.70 -14.83 -5.57
C LEU A 327 -14.03 -14.89 -6.35
N GLN A 328 -14.08 -15.72 -7.39
CA GLN A 328 -15.30 -15.95 -8.17
C GLN A 328 -16.40 -16.60 -7.31
N LEU A 329 -16.05 -17.61 -6.50
CA LEU A 329 -16.97 -18.25 -5.58
C LEU A 329 -17.54 -17.24 -4.58
N GLY A 330 -16.65 -16.45 -3.93
CA GLY A 330 -17.05 -15.45 -2.94
C GLY A 330 -17.98 -14.39 -3.51
N GLU A 331 -17.67 -13.84 -4.67
CA GLU A 331 -18.53 -12.86 -5.35
C GLU A 331 -19.92 -13.45 -5.69
N LYS A 332 -19.96 -14.67 -6.23
CA LYS A 332 -21.22 -15.32 -6.60
C LYS A 332 -22.04 -15.73 -5.37
N LEU A 333 -21.41 -16.25 -4.30
CA LEU A 333 -22.12 -16.57 -3.07
C LEU A 333 -22.65 -15.30 -2.39
N GLY A 334 -21.86 -14.23 -2.35
CA GLY A 334 -22.29 -12.93 -1.86
C GLY A 334 -23.50 -12.40 -2.63
N ASN A 335 -23.43 -12.43 -3.95
CA ASN A 335 -24.53 -12.03 -4.82
C ASN A 335 -25.79 -12.92 -4.62
N PHE A 336 -25.59 -14.24 -4.49
CA PHE A 336 -26.68 -15.18 -4.27
C PHE A 336 -27.38 -14.95 -2.93
N VAL A 337 -26.63 -14.85 -1.82
CA VAL A 337 -27.24 -14.68 -0.49
C VAL A 337 -27.97 -13.35 -0.37
N ALA A 338 -27.45 -12.28 -1.01
CA ALA A 338 -28.12 -10.98 -1.01
C ALA A 338 -29.48 -10.99 -1.71
N GLN A 339 -29.68 -11.86 -2.69
CA GLN A 339 -30.96 -12.02 -3.39
C GLN A 339 -31.97 -12.86 -2.61
N LEU A 340 -31.57 -13.52 -1.51
CA LEU A 340 -32.51 -14.32 -0.67
C LEU A 340 -33.29 -13.43 0.31
N THR A 341 -33.02 -12.13 0.36
CA THR A 341 -33.71 -11.21 1.26
C THR A 341 -33.88 -9.84 0.60
N GLU A 342 -35.03 -9.21 0.86
CA GLU A 342 -35.30 -7.82 0.52
C GLU A 342 -35.10 -6.89 1.76
N LYS A 343 -34.86 -7.50 2.93
CA LYS A 343 -34.70 -6.74 4.19
C LYS A 343 -33.25 -6.25 4.36
N PRO A 344 -33.06 -5.10 5.02
CA PRO A 344 -31.72 -4.64 5.37
C PRO A 344 -31.03 -5.61 6.35
N PHE A 345 -29.73 -5.78 6.20
CA PHE A 345 -28.90 -6.60 7.07
C PHE A 345 -27.84 -5.73 7.76
N THR A 346 -27.47 -6.12 8.97
CA THR A 346 -26.51 -5.39 9.82
C THR A 346 -25.14 -6.05 9.90
N GLU A 347 -25.06 -7.34 9.53
CA GLU A 347 -23.82 -8.11 9.61
C GLU A 347 -23.67 -9.03 8.40
N VAL A 348 -22.45 -9.16 7.91
CA VAL A 348 -22.02 -10.17 6.94
C VAL A 348 -21.02 -11.09 7.64
N SER A 349 -21.39 -12.33 7.87
CA SER A 349 -20.51 -13.36 8.42
C SER A 349 -19.93 -14.24 7.33
N ILE A 350 -18.61 -14.43 7.32
CA ILE A 350 -17.90 -15.21 6.31
C ILE A 350 -17.12 -16.31 7.00
N SER A 351 -17.37 -17.56 6.66
CA SER A 351 -16.64 -18.71 7.20
C SER A 351 -15.73 -19.34 6.14
N TYR A 352 -14.51 -19.61 6.56
CA TYR A 352 -13.48 -20.27 5.75
C TYR A 352 -13.14 -21.61 6.40
N ASP A 353 -13.36 -22.71 5.68
CA ASP A 353 -13.10 -24.04 6.20
C ASP A 353 -11.98 -24.75 5.43
N GLY A 354 -11.21 -25.57 6.16
CA GLY A 354 -10.14 -26.39 5.60
C GLY A 354 -8.96 -25.54 5.12
N GLY A 355 -8.30 -25.96 4.02
CA GLY A 355 -7.12 -25.28 3.49
C GLY A 355 -7.37 -23.85 2.98
N LEU A 356 -8.64 -23.44 2.80
CA LEU A 356 -8.99 -22.05 2.50
C LEU A 356 -8.68 -21.12 3.69
N ALA A 357 -8.80 -21.62 4.92
CA ALA A 357 -8.52 -20.84 6.13
C ALA A 357 -7.04 -20.45 6.25
N ASP A 358 -6.13 -21.18 5.58
CA ASP A 358 -4.68 -20.93 5.60
C ASP A 358 -4.23 -19.93 4.52
N LEU A 359 -5.11 -19.57 3.59
CA LEU A 359 -4.81 -18.62 2.52
C LEU A 359 -4.99 -17.17 2.98
N ASN A 360 -4.53 -16.22 2.18
CA ASN A 360 -4.83 -14.81 2.38
C ASN A 360 -6.32 -14.53 2.06
N THR A 361 -7.18 -14.64 3.09
CA THR A 361 -8.64 -14.53 2.94
C THR A 361 -9.13 -13.10 2.73
N HIS A 362 -8.29 -12.08 2.90
CA HIS A 362 -8.69 -10.68 2.79
C HIS A 362 -9.36 -10.34 1.44
N LEU A 363 -8.83 -10.87 0.35
CA LEU A 363 -9.45 -10.66 -0.98
C LEU A 363 -10.73 -11.47 -1.16
N VAL A 364 -10.78 -12.68 -0.61
CA VAL A 364 -12.01 -13.50 -0.65
C VAL A 364 -13.14 -12.79 0.10
N LYS A 365 -12.84 -12.20 1.27
CA LYS A 365 -13.75 -11.31 1.99
C LYS A 365 -14.27 -10.18 1.10
N ASN A 366 -13.35 -9.45 0.47
CA ASN A 366 -13.74 -8.33 -0.38
C ASN A 366 -14.53 -8.78 -1.62
N ALA A 367 -14.27 -9.98 -2.15
CA ALA A 367 -15.07 -10.56 -3.22
C ALA A 367 -16.49 -10.91 -2.75
N VAL A 368 -16.64 -11.48 -1.55
CA VAL A 368 -17.96 -11.71 -0.93
C VAL A 368 -18.73 -10.39 -0.75
N LEU A 369 -18.07 -9.37 -0.17
CA LEU A 369 -18.67 -8.05 0.04
C LEU A 369 -19.04 -7.36 -1.29
N LYS A 370 -18.20 -7.50 -2.32
CA LYS A 370 -18.53 -7.05 -3.67
C LYS A 370 -19.79 -7.70 -4.18
N GLY A 371 -19.94 -9.02 -4.01
CA GLY A 371 -21.13 -9.75 -4.38
C GLY A 371 -22.39 -9.30 -3.60
N VAL A 372 -22.27 -9.20 -2.28
CA VAL A 372 -23.37 -8.78 -1.39
C VAL A 372 -23.86 -7.36 -1.70
N LEU A 373 -22.94 -6.42 -1.87
CA LEU A 373 -23.26 -5.01 -2.06
C LEU A 373 -23.44 -4.61 -3.54
N GLY A 374 -23.03 -5.48 -4.47
CA GLY A 374 -23.10 -5.23 -5.91
C GLY A 374 -24.52 -5.02 -6.43
N GLN A 375 -25.52 -5.61 -5.79
CA GLN A 375 -26.93 -5.38 -6.11
C GLN A 375 -27.35 -3.91 -5.92
N ILE A 376 -26.71 -3.20 -4.99
CA ILE A 376 -27.06 -1.82 -4.62
C ILE A 376 -26.11 -0.82 -5.28
N LEU A 377 -24.85 -1.18 -5.46
CA LEU A 377 -23.76 -0.27 -5.85
C LEU A 377 -23.29 -0.47 -7.30
N ALA A 378 -23.77 -1.53 -7.96
CA ALA A 378 -23.39 -1.86 -9.33
C ALA A 378 -21.88 -1.74 -9.60
N ASP A 379 -21.47 -0.93 -10.59
CA ASP A 379 -20.08 -0.78 -11.01
C ASP A 379 -19.19 0.03 -10.06
N GLN A 380 -19.73 0.58 -8.97
CA GLN A 380 -18.97 1.38 -8.02
C GLN A 380 -18.15 0.56 -7.02
N ILE A 381 -18.46 -0.75 -6.89
CA ILE A 381 -17.82 -1.62 -5.90
C ILE A 381 -16.84 -2.60 -6.55
N ASN A 382 -15.67 -2.74 -5.94
CA ASN A 382 -14.65 -3.70 -6.39
C ASN A 382 -13.85 -4.27 -5.19
N LEU A 383 -12.82 -5.08 -5.47
CA LEU A 383 -12.03 -5.75 -4.43
C LEU A 383 -11.22 -4.79 -3.54
N ILE A 384 -11.04 -3.54 -3.94
CA ILE A 384 -10.25 -2.54 -3.19
C ILE A 384 -11.14 -1.82 -2.19
N ASN A 385 -12.34 -1.42 -2.60
CA ASN A 385 -13.22 -0.54 -1.82
C ASN A 385 -14.37 -1.27 -1.09
N ALA A 386 -14.59 -2.56 -1.35
CA ALA A 386 -15.74 -3.30 -0.79
C ALA A 386 -15.82 -3.23 0.75
N GLY A 387 -14.68 -3.40 1.45
CA GLY A 387 -14.64 -3.30 2.91
C GLY A 387 -14.98 -1.90 3.42
N ASN A 388 -14.53 -0.85 2.74
CA ASN A 388 -14.83 0.53 3.10
C ASN A 388 -16.32 0.86 2.88
N PHE A 389 -16.93 0.35 1.82
CA PHE A 389 -18.37 0.51 1.59
C PHE A 389 -19.22 -0.21 2.65
N ALA A 390 -18.81 -1.41 3.09
CA ALA A 390 -19.50 -2.11 4.18
C ALA A 390 -19.42 -1.28 5.47
N LYS A 391 -18.21 -0.82 5.84
CA LYS A 391 -17.99 0.03 7.03
C LYS A 391 -18.78 1.34 6.98
N ALA A 392 -18.77 2.04 5.84
CA ALA A 392 -19.50 3.30 5.67
C ALA A 392 -21.03 3.15 5.80
N ARG A 393 -21.56 1.94 5.61
CA ARG A 393 -22.98 1.58 5.77
C ARG A 393 -23.30 1.00 7.16
N GLY A 394 -22.31 0.95 8.06
CA GLY A 394 -22.51 0.36 9.40
C GLY A 394 -22.70 -1.16 9.37
N ILE A 395 -22.27 -1.83 8.30
CA ILE A 395 -22.36 -3.30 8.19
C ILE A 395 -21.14 -3.89 8.89
N GLU A 396 -21.38 -4.68 9.92
CA GLU A 396 -20.34 -5.45 10.59
C GLU A 396 -19.90 -6.63 9.72
N VAL A 397 -18.60 -6.88 9.65
CA VAL A 397 -18.04 -8.01 8.88
C VAL A 397 -17.33 -8.95 9.84
N VAL A 398 -17.88 -10.13 10.02
CA VAL A 398 -17.36 -11.17 10.92
C VAL A 398 -16.69 -12.26 10.09
N GLU A 399 -15.42 -12.56 10.39
CA GLU A 399 -14.66 -13.63 9.73
C GLU A 399 -14.44 -14.79 10.72
N VAL A 400 -14.86 -16.00 10.33
CA VAL A 400 -14.67 -17.23 11.10
C VAL A 400 -13.76 -18.17 10.32
N ARG A 401 -12.68 -18.64 10.94
CA ARG A 401 -11.73 -19.57 10.34
C ARG A 401 -11.74 -20.89 11.10
N SER A 402 -11.95 -21.99 10.39
CA SER A 402 -11.92 -23.32 10.96
C SER A 402 -10.96 -24.22 10.20
N ALA A 403 -9.85 -24.57 10.86
CA ALA A 403 -8.90 -25.57 10.35
C ALA A 403 -9.44 -27.00 10.53
N ARG A 404 -10.52 -27.21 11.33
CA ARG A 404 -11.14 -28.53 11.48
C ARG A 404 -11.78 -28.91 10.15
N ARG A 405 -11.61 -30.18 9.76
CA ARG A 405 -12.33 -30.75 8.63
C ARG A 405 -13.83 -30.69 8.95
N ALA A 406 -14.51 -29.69 8.43
CA ALA A 406 -15.96 -29.66 8.35
C ALA A 406 -16.44 -30.79 7.40
N LYS A 407 -17.72 -30.92 7.21
CA LYS A 407 -18.31 -31.87 6.28
C LYS A 407 -17.68 -31.89 4.88
N TYR A 408 -17.06 -30.74 4.49
CA TYR A 408 -16.41 -30.52 3.20
C TYR A 408 -14.97 -29.99 3.39
N THR A 409 -14.06 -30.32 2.46
CA THR A 409 -12.61 -30.12 2.62
C THR A 409 -12.17 -28.66 2.51
N ASN A 410 -12.85 -27.84 1.71
CA ASN A 410 -12.53 -26.42 1.47
C ASN A 410 -13.83 -25.70 1.12
N SER A 411 -14.58 -25.24 2.11
CA SER A 411 -15.83 -24.54 1.87
C SER A 411 -15.75 -23.08 2.26
N LEU A 412 -16.58 -22.27 1.62
CA LEU A 412 -16.80 -20.86 1.88
C LEU A 412 -18.26 -20.66 2.25
N GLY A 413 -18.52 -20.21 3.47
CA GLY A 413 -19.85 -19.87 3.92
C GLY A 413 -20.04 -18.35 3.96
N VAL A 414 -21.23 -17.88 3.59
CA VAL A 414 -21.64 -16.48 3.67
C VAL A 414 -23.00 -16.41 4.33
N ALA A 415 -23.13 -15.60 5.37
CA ALA A 415 -24.38 -15.39 6.08
C ALA A 415 -24.69 -13.90 6.28
N LEU A 416 -25.95 -13.53 6.17
CA LEU A 416 -26.46 -12.18 6.46
C LEU A 416 -27.35 -12.24 7.69
N ARG A 417 -27.12 -11.36 8.67
CA ARG A 417 -27.98 -11.23 9.86
C ARG A 417 -29.02 -10.14 9.62
N ILE A 418 -30.30 -10.49 9.82
CA ILE A 418 -31.47 -9.69 9.49
C ILE A 418 -32.45 -9.80 10.65
N ASP A 419 -32.65 -8.75 11.46
CA ASP A 419 -33.63 -8.69 12.56
C ASP A 419 -33.63 -9.94 13.46
N GLY A 420 -32.47 -10.51 13.78
CA GLY A 420 -32.31 -11.71 14.60
C GLY A 420 -32.42 -13.03 13.82
N GLU A 421 -32.79 -13.00 12.56
CA GLU A 421 -32.74 -14.16 11.64
C GLU A 421 -31.40 -14.16 10.87
N THR A 422 -31.06 -15.35 10.35
CA THR A 422 -29.84 -15.51 9.53
C THR A 422 -30.21 -16.18 8.22
N VAL A 423 -29.83 -15.53 7.12
CA VAL A 423 -29.90 -16.13 5.77
C VAL A 423 -28.49 -16.52 5.36
N SER A 424 -28.27 -17.75 4.95
CA SER A 424 -26.91 -18.25 4.70
C SER A 424 -26.83 -19.14 3.46
N VAL A 425 -25.61 -19.15 2.89
CA VAL A 425 -25.24 -20.03 1.80
C VAL A 425 -23.86 -20.62 2.05
N LEU A 426 -23.67 -21.88 1.74
CA LEU A 426 -22.42 -22.59 1.78
C LEU A 426 -22.06 -23.03 0.36
N GLY A 427 -20.81 -22.81 -0.05
CA GLY A 427 -20.35 -23.24 -1.36
C GLY A 427 -18.92 -23.79 -1.34
N MET A 428 -18.56 -24.45 -2.43
CA MET A 428 -17.20 -24.96 -2.63
C MET A 428 -16.78 -24.88 -4.11
N ILE A 429 -15.49 -25.10 -4.33
CA ILE A 429 -14.93 -25.33 -5.66
C ILE A 429 -14.85 -26.84 -5.87
N GLY A 430 -15.60 -27.33 -6.84
CA GLY A 430 -15.59 -28.74 -7.25
C GLY A 430 -14.51 -29.05 -8.29
N LEU A 431 -14.62 -30.21 -8.92
CA LEU A 431 -13.74 -30.63 -10.01
C LEU A 431 -13.76 -29.62 -11.16
N ASN A 432 -12.61 -29.44 -11.81
CA ASN A 432 -12.43 -28.49 -12.92
C ASN A 432 -12.80 -27.03 -12.58
N ASN A 433 -12.59 -26.63 -11.33
CA ASN A 433 -12.96 -25.30 -10.82
C ASN A 433 -14.47 -24.98 -10.92
N ALA A 434 -15.32 -25.98 -10.97
CA ALA A 434 -16.77 -25.79 -10.98
C ALA A 434 -17.24 -25.22 -9.64
N LEU A 435 -17.95 -24.09 -9.66
CA LEU A 435 -18.50 -23.46 -8.46
C LEU A 435 -19.81 -24.16 -8.09
N ARG A 436 -19.95 -24.57 -6.81
CA ARG A 436 -21.12 -25.30 -6.32
C ARG A 436 -21.69 -24.70 -5.05
N ILE A 437 -23.01 -24.71 -4.91
CA ILE A 437 -23.73 -24.49 -3.66
C ILE A 437 -23.85 -25.84 -2.97
N LEU A 438 -23.51 -25.88 -1.68
CA LEU A 438 -23.59 -27.08 -0.83
C LEU A 438 -24.70 -26.99 0.21
N GLY A 439 -25.22 -25.80 0.46
CA GLY A 439 -26.29 -25.59 1.43
C GLY A 439 -26.85 -24.18 1.36
N VAL A 440 -28.15 -24.06 1.68
CA VAL A 440 -28.87 -22.80 1.83
C VAL A 440 -29.72 -22.88 3.10
N ASN A 441 -29.57 -21.96 4.05
CA ASN A 441 -30.35 -21.88 5.31
C ASN A 441 -30.42 -23.23 6.05
N ASN A 442 -29.30 -23.89 6.28
CA ASN A 442 -29.17 -25.19 6.94
C ASN A 442 -29.81 -26.38 6.17
N ILE A 443 -30.21 -26.19 4.92
CA ILE A 443 -30.64 -27.25 4.04
C ILE A 443 -29.47 -27.66 3.14
N ASP A 444 -29.06 -28.92 3.25
CA ASP A 444 -28.02 -29.47 2.36
C ASP A 444 -28.57 -29.58 0.93
N ILE A 445 -27.83 -29.05 -0.02
CA ILE A 445 -28.16 -29.11 -1.44
C ILE A 445 -26.85 -29.13 -2.24
N ASP A 446 -26.80 -29.87 -3.33
CA ASP A 446 -25.65 -29.87 -4.23
C ASP A 446 -26.06 -29.38 -5.62
N ALA A 447 -25.81 -28.12 -5.91
CA ALA A 447 -26.22 -27.48 -7.15
C ALA A 447 -25.08 -26.68 -7.77
N PRO A 448 -24.95 -26.59 -9.12
CA PRO A 448 -24.00 -25.72 -9.78
C PRO A 448 -24.37 -24.25 -9.56
N LEU A 449 -23.37 -23.41 -9.22
CA LEU A 449 -23.52 -21.96 -9.04
C LEU A 449 -23.23 -21.23 -10.36
N THR A 450 -24.01 -21.51 -11.40
CA THR A 450 -23.82 -20.95 -12.75
C THR A 450 -25.16 -20.69 -13.42
N GLY A 451 -25.22 -19.73 -14.32
CA GLY A 451 -26.43 -19.39 -15.08
C GLY A 451 -27.49 -18.73 -14.21
N PHE A 452 -28.77 -18.95 -14.60
CA PHE A 452 -29.92 -18.49 -13.84
C PHE A 452 -30.36 -19.57 -12.86
N LEU A 453 -30.61 -19.21 -11.62
CA LEU A 453 -31.03 -20.12 -10.54
C LEU A 453 -32.42 -19.73 -10.07
N LEU A 454 -33.32 -20.69 -10.01
CA LEU A 454 -34.62 -20.54 -9.39
C LEU A 454 -34.65 -21.33 -8.08
N LEU A 455 -34.74 -20.63 -6.96
CA LEU A 455 -34.86 -21.20 -5.62
C LEU A 455 -36.31 -21.04 -5.12
N PHE A 456 -36.92 -22.13 -4.65
CA PHE A 456 -38.23 -22.09 -4.01
C PHE A 456 -38.28 -23.06 -2.84
N ARG A 457 -39.14 -22.77 -1.89
CA ARG A 457 -39.49 -23.67 -0.78
C ARG A 457 -40.86 -24.30 -1.06
N ASN A 458 -40.99 -25.57 -0.75
CA ASN A 458 -42.23 -26.30 -0.87
C ASN A 458 -42.38 -27.26 0.30
N GLU A 459 -43.62 -27.71 0.53
CA GLU A 459 -43.88 -28.88 1.36
C GLU A 459 -43.41 -30.15 0.60
N ASP A 460 -42.81 -31.10 1.32
CA ASP A 460 -42.34 -32.37 0.72
C ASP A 460 -43.48 -33.31 0.44
N VAL A 461 -44.18 -33.05 -0.64
CA VAL A 461 -45.34 -33.86 -1.10
C VAL A 461 -45.10 -34.38 -2.51
N PRO A 462 -45.64 -35.59 -2.84
CA PRO A 462 -45.54 -36.16 -4.18
C PRO A 462 -46.05 -35.23 -5.28
N GLY A 463 -45.35 -35.21 -6.43
CA GLY A 463 -45.76 -34.48 -7.62
C GLY A 463 -45.26 -33.04 -7.76
N VAL A 464 -44.53 -32.47 -6.78
CA VAL A 464 -44.03 -31.11 -6.86
C VAL A 464 -43.09 -30.92 -8.05
N ILE A 465 -42.13 -31.82 -8.23
CA ILE A 465 -41.18 -31.78 -9.37
C ILE A 465 -41.90 -31.78 -10.70
N GLY A 466 -42.91 -32.68 -10.85
CA GLY A 466 -43.72 -32.78 -12.07
C GLY A 466 -44.47 -31.50 -12.38
N ARG A 467 -45.06 -30.85 -11.37
CA ARG A 467 -45.76 -29.55 -11.53
C ARG A 467 -44.82 -28.45 -11.94
N VAL A 468 -43.65 -28.32 -11.30
CA VAL A 468 -42.65 -27.31 -11.62
C VAL A 468 -42.10 -27.54 -13.03
N GLY A 469 -41.71 -28.76 -13.37
CA GLY A 469 -41.20 -29.09 -14.70
C GLY A 469 -42.23 -28.84 -15.80
N THR A 470 -43.50 -29.19 -15.58
CA THR A 470 -44.60 -28.91 -16.53
C THR A 470 -44.81 -27.40 -16.72
N LEU A 471 -44.79 -26.64 -15.62
CA LEU A 471 -44.97 -25.18 -15.67
C LEU A 471 -43.86 -24.53 -16.47
N LEU A 472 -42.56 -24.83 -16.17
CA LEU A 472 -41.43 -24.29 -16.88
C LEU A 472 -41.41 -24.67 -18.36
N GLY A 473 -41.76 -25.94 -18.66
CA GLY A 473 -41.90 -26.43 -20.04
C GLY A 473 -42.98 -25.71 -20.84
N LYS A 474 -44.14 -25.39 -20.24
CA LYS A 474 -45.20 -24.57 -20.86
C LYS A 474 -44.72 -23.17 -21.25
N HIS A 475 -43.72 -22.61 -20.50
CA HIS A 475 -43.11 -21.31 -20.80
C HIS A 475 -41.83 -21.41 -21.62
N ALA A 476 -41.54 -22.57 -22.22
CA ALA A 476 -40.32 -22.83 -23.00
C ALA A 476 -39.01 -22.61 -22.23
N ILE A 477 -39.02 -22.77 -20.91
CA ILE A 477 -37.86 -22.68 -20.05
C ILE A 477 -37.27 -24.09 -19.88
N ASN A 478 -36.03 -24.27 -20.34
CA ASN A 478 -35.31 -25.54 -20.21
C ASN A 478 -34.67 -25.65 -18.82
N ILE A 479 -34.73 -26.85 -18.23
CA ILE A 479 -34.12 -27.17 -16.93
C ILE A 479 -32.80 -27.89 -17.20
N ALA A 480 -31.67 -27.23 -16.94
CA ALA A 480 -30.33 -27.81 -17.08
C ALA A 480 -29.93 -28.66 -15.87
N ASN A 481 -30.37 -28.29 -14.68
CA ASN A 481 -30.12 -29.01 -13.43
C ASN A 481 -31.33 -28.84 -12.50
N PHE A 482 -31.64 -29.86 -11.71
CA PHE A 482 -32.65 -29.82 -10.67
C PHE A 482 -32.10 -30.49 -9.41
N ALA A 483 -32.03 -29.74 -8.33
CA ALA A 483 -31.51 -30.21 -7.05
C ALA A 483 -32.57 -30.04 -5.94
N LEU A 484 -32.71 -31.04 -5.09
CA LEU A 484 -33.59 -31.04 -3.93
C LEU A 484 -32.79 -31.14 -2.65
N GLY A 485 -33.06 -30.26 -1.70
CA GLY A 485 -32.59 -30.36 -0.33
C GLY A 485 -33.75 -30.63 0.62
N ARG A 486 -33.50 -31.38 1.69
CA ARG A 486 -34.46 -31.64 2.78
C ARG A 486 -33.89 -31.13 4.09
N VAL A 487 -34.78 -30.65 4.97
CA VAL A 487 -34.41 -30.38 6.37
C VAL A 487 -34.12 -31.74 7.02
N GLN A 488 -32.93 -31.88 7.64
CA GLN A 488 -32.62 -33.07 8.46
C GLN A 488 -33.49 -32.95 9.73
N ASP A 489 -34.39 -33.87 9.99
CA ASP A 489 -35.30 -33.97 11.14
C ASP A 489 -36.79 -33.62 10.87
N SER A 490 -37.27 -33.81 9.69
CA SER A 490 -38.71 -33.86 9.43
C SER A 490 -39.11 -35.16 8.79
#